data_b386fdb6ce060c27a1f7a15101622b62
#
_entry.id   b386fdb6ce060c27a1f7a15101622b62
#
_cell.length_a   1.000
_cell.length_b   1.000
_cell.length_c   1.000
_cell.angle_alpha   90.00
_cell.angle_beta   90.00
_cell.angle_gamma   90.00
#
_symmetry.space_group_name_H-M   'P 1'
#
loop_
_entity.id
_entity.type
_entity.pdbx_description
1 polymer ?
#
loop_
_entity_poly.entity_id
_entity_poly.type
_entity_poly.pdbx_seq_one_letter_code
_entity_poly.pdbx_strand_id
1 'polypeptide(L)'
;MLKKAHILKELLREPKRIVITTHRGPDGDAMGASLALYNLLTNIGHNVDVITPNDYASFLHWMPGNDSVIEYNGNESSADAITNKADIIFMLDFNCISRLDKFADTVNKSDAYKELIDHHQDPDMNIADLIFSDPDCCSTAQLLYDVIIDMEMSNKINQDIAECIYV
;
A
#
# COMPACT_ATOMS: atom_id res chain seq x y z
N MET A 1 -1.40 15.78 -9.54
CA MET A 1 -2.02 14.54 -9.07
C MET A 1 -2.80 13.84 -10.19
N LEU A 2 -3.79 14.44 -10.85
CA LEU A 2 -4.68 13.85 -11.88
C LEU A 2 -3.97 13.01 -12.98
N LYS A 3 -2.88 13.50 -13.58
CA LYS A 3 -2.17 12.75 -14.62
C LYS A 3 -1.59 11.42 -14.11
N LYS A 4 -1.06 11.40 -12.89
CA LYS A 4 -0.52 10.20 -12.25
C LYS A 4 -1.65 9.22 -11.88
N ALA A 5 -2.76 9.73 -11.34
CA ALA A 5 -3.94 8.92 -11.02
C ALA A 5 -4.53 8.25 -12.27
N HIS A 6 -4.49 8.91 -13.41
CA HIS A 6 -4.91 8.32 -14.69
C HIS A 6 -3.99 7.18 -15.14
N ILE A 7 -2.67 7.32 -14.94
CA ILE A 7 -1.71 6.24 -15.21
C ILE A 7 -2.00 5.03 -14.31
N LEU A 8 -2.21 5.27 -13.01
CA LEU A 8 -2.55 4.21 -12.06
C LEU A 8 -3.86 3.51 -12.44
N LYS A 9 -4.90 4.26 -12.76
CA LYS A 9 -6.19 3.71 -13.20
C LYS A 9 -6.03 2.77 -14.40
N GLU A 10 -5.20 3.13 -15.38
CA GLU A 10 -4.93 2.27 -16.55
C GLU A 10 -4.12 1.02 -16.18
N LEU A 11 -3.16 1.11 -15.26
CA LEU A 11 -2.41 -0.05 -14.75
C LEU A 11 -3.33 -1.05 -14.04
N LEU A 12 -4.37 -0.56 -13.36
CA LEU A 12 -5.35 -1.37 -12.62
C LEU A 12 -6.54 -1.84 -13.47
N ARG A 13 -6.51 -1.66 -14.78
CA ARG A 13 -7.64 -2.01 -15.64
C ARG A 13 -7.89 -3.52 -15.74
N GLU A 14 -6.81 -4.30 -15.70
CA GLU A 14 -6.86 -5.76 -15.76
C GLU A 14 -6.43 -6.37 -14.41
N PRO A 15 -6.98 -7.53 -14.02
CA PRO A 15 -6.58 -8.20 -12.79
C PRO A 15 -5.05 -8.38 -12.67
N LYS A 16 -4.50 -8.04 -11.51
CA LYS A 16 -3.07 -8.08 -11.18
C LYS A 16 -2.84 -8.83 -9.88
N ARG A 17 -1.64 -9.35 -9.70
CA ARG A 17 -1.10 -9.78 -8.40
C ARG A 17 -0.42 -8.56 -7.78
N ILE A 18 -0.91 -8.15 -6.65
CA ILE A 18 -0.51 -6.91 -6.00
C ILE A 18 -0.02 -7.21 -4.60
N VAL A 19 1.12 -6.65 -4.24
CA VAL A 19 1.60 -6.59 -2.86
C VAL A 19 1.45 -5.16 -2.37
N ILE A 20 0.91 -5.01 -1.18
CA ILE A 20 0.88 -3.74 -0.45
C ILE A 20 1.80 -3.88 0.75
N THR A 21 2.68 -2.91 0.95
CA THR A 21 3.56 -2.89 2.13
C THR A 21 3.65 -1.49 2.71
N THR A 22 4.00 -1.44 3.99
CA THR A 22 4.18 -0.20 4.75
C THR A 22 5.43 -0.29 5.62
N HIS A 23 5.74 0.76 6.39
CA HIS A 23 6.94 0.80 7.21
C HIS A 23 6.94 -0.20 8.38
N ARG A 24 8.12 -0.49 8.93
CA ARG A 24 8.27 -1.28 10.17
C ARG A 24 7.57 -0.59 11.33
N GLY A 25 6.96 -1.38 12.23
CA GLY A 25 6.17 -0.86 13.35
C GLY A 25 4.98 -0.05 12.86
N PRO A 26 4.11 -0.63 12.00
CA PRO A 26 2.99 0.10 11.42
C PRO A 26 2.09 0.72 12.46
N ASP A 27 1.74 1.98 12.26
CA ASP A 27 0.77 2.72 13.06
C ASP A 27 -0.62 2.76 12.40
N GLY A 28 -1.51 3.61 12.90
CA GLY A 28 -2.89 3.71 12.39
C GLY A 28 -2.95 4.20 10.95
N ASP A 29 -2.13 5.19 10.56
CA ASP A 29 -2.08 5.70 9.18
C ASP A 29 -1.56 4.64 8.21
N ALA A 30 -0.45 3.99 8.57
CA ALA A 30 0.15 2.92 7.77
C ALA A 30 -0.82 1.75 7.52
N MET A 31 -1.47 1.24 8.58
CA MET A 31 -2.41 0.13 8.47
C MET A 31 -3.73 0.56 7.85
N GLY A 32 -4.24 1.74 8.19
CA GLY A 32 -5.46 2.30 7.62
C GLY A 32 -5.35 2.48 6.11
N ALA A 33 -4.28 3.12 5.64
CA ALA A 33 -4.03 3.27 4.20
C ALA A 33 -3.85 1.90 3.50
N SER A 34 -3.08 0.99 4.11
CA SER A 34 -2.82 -0.34 3.53
C SER A 34 -4.08 -1.17 3.38
N LEU A 35 -4.91 -1.24 4.42
CA LEU A 35 -6.15 -2.02 4.41
C LEU A 35 -7.27 -1.34 3.61
N ALA A 36 -7.31 -0.01 3.54
CA ALA A 36 -8.23 0.70 2.64
C ALA A 36 -7.92 0.35 1.18
N LEU A 37 -6.65 0.39 0.79
CA LEU A 37 -6.23 0.02 -0.56
C LEU A 37 -6.45 -1.47 -0.86
N TYR A 38 -6.16 -2.36 0.11
CA TYR A 38 -6.44 -3.79 0.02
C TYR A 38 -7.91 -4.06 -0.29
N ASN A 39 -8.83 -3.48 0.49
CA ASN A 39 -10.26 -3.66 0.30
C ASN A 39 -10.72 -3.10 -1.06
N LEU A 40 -10.22 -1.93 -1.46
CA LEU A 40 -10.54 -1.36 -2.78
C LEU A 40 -10.13 -2.28 -3.92
N LEU A 41 -8.85 -2.69 -3.93
CA LEU A 41 -8.28 -3.47 -5.03
C LEU A 41 -8.87 -4.88 -5.11
N THR A 42 -9.12 -5.52 -3.97
CA THR A 42 -9.81 -6.82 -3.91
C THR A 42 -11.24 -6.71 -4.45
N ASN A 43 -11.98 -5.67 -4.06
CA ASN A 43 -13.36 -5.44 -4.52
C ASN A 43 -13.47 -5.19 -6.03
N ILE A 44 -12.41 -4.72 -6.67
CA ILE A 44 -12.38 -4.53 -8.14
C ILE A 44 -11.72 -5.70 -8.88
N GLY A 45 -11.35 -6.78 -8.18
CA GLY A 45 -11.00 -8.08 -8.77
C GLY A 45 -9.50 -8.37 -8.89
N HIS A 46 -8.64 -7.64 -8.18
CA HIS A 46 -7.22 -7.97 -8.09
C HIS A 46 -6.96 -9.07 -7.05
N ASN A 47 -5.84 -9.78 -7.18
CA ASN A 47 -5.30 -10.67 -6.16
C ASN A 47 -4.29 -9.90 -5.32
N VAL A 48 -4.63 -9.62 -4.07
CA VAL A 48 -3.89 -8.66 -3.22
C VAL A 48 -3.42 -9.31 -1.94
N ASP A 49 -2.14 -9.13 -1.62
CA ASP A 49 -1.54 -9.52 -0.35
C ASP A 49 -1.03 -8.24 0.35
N VAL A 50 -1.28 -8.12 1.67
CA VAL A 50 -0.68 -7.08 2.50
C VAL A 50 0.45 -7.72 3.30
N ILE A 51 1.67 -7.18 3.17
CA ILE A 51 2.85 -7.67 3.87
C ILE A 51 3.44 -6.55 4.71
N THR A 52 3.39 -6.69 6.03
CA THR A 52 4.04 -5.77 6.97
C THR A 52 5.45 -6.29 7.34
N PRO A 53 6.46 -5.43 7.54
CA PRO A 53 7.79 -5.88 7.94
C PRO A 53 7.81 -6.65 9.27
N ASN A 54 6.95 -6.28 10.20
CA ASN A 54 6.81 -6.89 11.53
C ASN A 54 5.41 -6.65 12.09
N ASP A 55 5.14 -7.23 13.28
CA ASP A 55 3.92 -7.06 14.05
C ASP A 55 3.61 -5.59 14.40
N TYR A 56 2.35 -5.30 14.63
CA TYR A 56 1.80 -3.98 14.96
C TYR A 56 0.79 -4.06 16.11
N ALA A 57 0.35 -2.89 16.58
CA ALA A 57 -0.48 -2.79 17.77
C ALA A 57 -1.83 -3.51 17.62
N SER A 58 -2.15 -4.39 18.57
CA SER A 58 -3.36 -5.23 18.54
C SER A 58 -4.68 -4.45 18.48
N PHE A 59 -4.70 -3.20 18.93
CA PHE A 59 -5.89 -2.35 18.81
C PHE A 59 -6.21 -1.95 17.36
N LEU A 60 -5.33 -2.24 16.40
CA LEU A 60 -5.57 -2.06 14.96
C LEU A 60 -6.16 -3.30 14.28
N HIS A 61 -6.18 -4.46 14.96
CA HIS A 61 -6.63 -5.73 14.37
C HIS A 61 -8.13 -5.82 14.05
N TRP A 62 -8.92 -4.86 14.48
CA TRP A 62 -10.36 -4.82 14.16
C TRP A 62 -10.67 -4.37 12.73
N MET A 63 -9.69 -3.78 12.03
CA MET A 63 -9.90 -3.21 10.70
C MET A 63 -10.26 -4.29 9.66
N PRO A 64 -11.22 -4.00 8.76
CA PRO A 64 -11.56 -4.90 7.66
C PRO A 64 -10.35 -5.28 6.82
N GLY A 65 -10.16 -6.58 6.57
CA GLY A 65 -9.03 -7.13 5.82
C GLY A 65 -7.82 -7.50 6.69
N ASN A 66 -7.82 -7.18 7.98
CA ASN A 66 -6.70 -7.48 8.88
C ASN A 66 -6.27 -8.96 8.89
N ASP A 67 -7.22 -9.89 8.80
CA ASP A 67 -6.95 -11.33 8.85
C ASP A 67 -6.11 -11.85 7.67
N SER A 68 -5.96 -11.06 6.61
CA SER A 68 -5.14 -11.38 5.44
C SER A 68 -3.73 -10.77 5.47
N VAL A 69 -3.38 -10.04 6.53
CA VAL A 69 -2.05 -9.44 6.67
C VAL A 69 -1.00 -10.50 6.98
N ILE A 70 0.08 -10.47 6.24
CA ILE A 70 1.23 -11.35 6.42
C ILE A 70 2.36 -10.55 7.07
N GLU A 71 2.83 -10.99 8.24
CA GLU A 71 4.04 -10.45 8.82
C GLU A 71 5.26 -11.05 8.12
N TYR A 72 6.17 -10.21 7.64
CA TYR A 72 7.40 -10.67 6.99
C TYR A 72 8.28 -11.46 7.97
N ASN A 73 8.50 -10.92 9.17
CA ASN A 73 9.26 -11.59 10.21
C ASN A 73 8.60 -12.92 10.61
N GLY A 74 9.29 -14.04 10.36
CA GLY A 74 8.79 -15.38 10.61
C GLY A 74 8.09 -16.05 9.43
N ASN A 75 7.84 -15.28 8.34
CA ASN A 75 7.24 -15.79 7.09
C ASN A 75 8.06 -15.42 5.85
N GLU A 76 9.36 -15.13 6.02
CA GLU A 76 10.23 -14.56 4.99
C GLU A 76 10.13 -15.31 3.65
N SER A 77 10.27 -16.63 3.68
CA SER A 77 10.26 -17.42 2.44
C SER A 77 8.94 -17.35 1.66
N SER A 78 7.80 -17.30 2.36
CA SER A 78 6.48 -17.19 1.70
C SER A 78 6.24 -15.78 1.19
N ALA A 79 6.58 -14.78 1.98
CA ALA A 79 6.46 -13.36 1.62
C ALA A 79 7.35 -13.02 0.42
N ASP A 80 8.60 -13.53 0.39
CA ASP A 80 9.51 -13.39 -0.76
C ASP A 80 8.91 -14.04 -2.02
N ALA A 81 8.34 -15.25 -1.90
CA ALA A 81 7.74 -15.94 -3.04
C ALA A 81 6.50 -15.22 -3.59
N ILE A 82 5.72 -14.57 -2.73
CA ILE A 82 4.57 -13.73 -3.11
C ILE A 82 5.09 -12.47 -3.83
N THR A 83 6.03 -11.75 -3.20
CA THR A 83 6.56 -10.48 -3.71
C THR A 83 7.26 -10.64 -5.06
N ASN A 84 8.01 -11.74 -5.25
CA ASN A 84 8.68 -12.04 -6.52
C ASN A 84 7.71 -12.38 -7.68
N LYS A 85 6.45 -12.64 -7.38
CA LYS A 85 5.40 -12.90 -8.38
C LYS A 85 4.47 -11.71 -8.58
N ALA A 86 4.64 -10.65 -7.81
CA ALA A 86 3.80 -9.47 -7.91
C ALA A 86 3.97 -8.78 -9.27
N ASP A 87 2.88 -8.28 -9.80
CA ASP A 87 2.87 -7.40 -10.97
C ASP A 87 3.06 -5.93 -10.54
N ILE A 88 2.54 -5.58 -9.35
CA ILE A 88 2.64 -4.24 -8.75
C ILE A 88 2.94 -4.37 -7.26
N ILE A 89 3.80 -3.49 -6.75
CA ILE A 89 4.04 -3.32 -5.30
C ILE A 89 3.65 -1.89 -4.92
N PHE A 90 2.65 -1.75 -4.04
CA PHE A 90 2.34 -0.48 -3.40
C PHE A 90 3.15 -0.34 -2.11
N MET A 91 3.80 0.79 -1.97
CA MET A 91 4.58 1.21 -0.82
C MET A 91 3.87 2.39 -0.18
N LEU A 92 3.39 2.21 1.05
CA LEU A 92 2.53 3.19 1.72
C LEU A 92 3.17 3.69 3.01
N ASP A 93 3.10 5.00 3.20
CA ASP A 93 3.44 5.67 4.44
C ASP A 93 4.92 5.57 4.86
N PHE A 94 5.82 5.68 3.89
CA PHE A 94 7.25 5.83 4.16
C PHE A 94 7.99 6.49 2.99
N ASN A 95 9.01 7.25 3.31
CA ASN A 95 9.78 8.05 2.35
C ASN A 95 11.08 7.40 1.85
N CYS A 96 11.49 6.26 2.42
CA CYS A 96 12.72 5.56 2.01
C CYS A 96 12.62 4.05 2.27
N ILE A 97 13.28 3.28 1.41
CA ILE A 97 13.19 1.80 1.40
C ILE A 97 13.69 1.15 2.71
N SER A 98 14.61 1.79 3.42
CA SER A 98 15.14 1.28 4.69
C SER A 98 14.08 1.16 5.79
N ARG A 99 12.93 1.81 5.63
CA ARG A 99 11.78 1.69 6.53
C ARG A 99 11.14 0.30 6.49
N LEU A 100 11.44 -0.51 5.48
CA LEU A 100 10.98 -1.90 5.36
C LEU A 100 11.86 -2.91 6.11
N ASP A 101 12.95 -2.47 6.75
CA ASP A 101 13.89 -3.34 7.46
C ASP A 101 14.39 -4.51 6.56
N LYS A 102 14.30 -5.75 7.00
CA LYS A 102 14.75 -6.93 6.24
C LYS A 102 13.98 -7.15 4.93
N PHE A 103 12.71 -6.75 4.87
CA PHE A 103 11.88 -6.87 3.67
C PHE A 103 12.34 -5.95 2.52
N ALA A 104 13.10 -4.91 2.84
CA ALA A 104 13.64 -3.96 1.87
C ALA A 104 14.38 -4.62 0.71
N ASP A 105 15.19 -5.64 1.00
CA ASP A 105 15.99 -6.35 0.01
C ASP A 105 15.12 -7.05 -1.05
N THR A 106 14.05 -7.70 -0.63
CA THR A 106 13.11 -8.40 -1.52
C THR A 106 12.34 -7.42 -2.38
N VAL A 107 11.82 -6.35 -1.79
CA VAL A 107 11.11 -5.30 -2.53
C VAL A 107 12.02 -4.62 -3.54
N ASN A 108 13.26 -4.30 -3.17
CA ASN A 108 14.23 -3.69 -4.08
C ASN A 108 14.57 -4.57 -5.29
N LYS A 109 14.72 -5.88 -5.08
CA LYS A 109 15.10 -6.83 -6.13
C LYS A 109 13.94 -7.27 -7.02
N SER A 110 12.71 -6.98 -6.61
CA SER A 110 11.52 -7.33 -7.40
C SER A 110 11.45 -6.52 -8.68
N ASP A 111 11.11 -7.18 -9.79
CA ASP A 111 10.83 -6.57 -11.10
C ASP A 111 9.41 -5.98 -11.20
N ALA A 112 8.59 -6.08 -10.14
CA ALA A 112 7.25 -5.51 -10.10
C ALA A 112 7.27 -3.99 -10.28
N TYR A 113 6.24 -3.44 -10.90
CA TYR A 113 6.03 -2.00 -10.96
C TYR A 113 5.81 -1.47 -9.55
N LYS A 114 6.60 -0.48 -9.13
CA LYS A 114 6.57 0.04 -7.75
C LYS A 114 5.85 1.37 -7.70
N GLU A 115 4.95 1.49 -6.76
CA GLU A 115 4.17 2.69 -6.53
C GLU A 115 4.28 3.15 -5.09
N LEU A 116 4.58 4.43 -4.89
CA LEU A 116 4.68 5.06 -3.58
C LEU A 116 3.53 6.03 -3.37
N ILE A 117 2.83 5.90 -2.24
CA ILE A 117 1.87 6.90 -1.74
C ILE A 117 2.31 7.26 -0.31
N ASP A 118 2.76 8.50 -0.12
CA ASP A 118 3.42 8.91 1.12
C ASP A 118 3.27 10.41 1.38
N HIS A 119 3.02 10.79 2.63
CA HIS A 119 2.92 12.19 3.06
C HIS A 119 4.15 12.72 3.79
N HIS A 120 5.18 11.88 3.98
CA HIS A 120 6.41 12.31 4.64
C HIS A 120 7.22 13.27 3.77
N GLN A 121 8.03 14.11 4.43
CA GLN A 121 8.95 15.00 3.75
C GLN A 121 10.14 14.25 3.13
N ASP A 122 10.76 14.84 2.10
CA ASP A 122 12.00 14.36 1.48
C ASP A 122 11.95 12.88 1.01
N PRO A 123 10.96 12.48 0.18
CA PRO A 123 10.90 11.12 -0.33
C PRO A 123 12.07 10.80 -1.26
N ASP A 124 12.60 9.59 -1.15
CA ASP A 124 13.56 9.08 -2.13
C ASP A 124 12.84 8.80 -3.46
N MET A 125 13.06 9.67 -4.44
CA MET A 125 12.40 9.62 -5.75
C MET A 125 12.85 8.45 -6.63
N ASN A 126 13.82 7.64 -6.18
CA ASN A 126 14.35 6.51 -6.95
C ASN A 126 13.78 5.15 -6.52
N ILE A 127 12.94 5.08 -5.48
CA ILE A 127 12.44 3.81 -4.95
C ILE A 127 11.18 3.30 -5.66
N ALA A 128 10.53 4.12 -6.49
CA ALA A 128 9.30 3.77 -7.18
C ALA A 128 9.22 4.34 -8.60
N ASP A 129 8.46 3.65 -9.45
CA ASP A 129 8.18 4.06 -10.84
C ASP A 129 7.11 5.15 -10.91
N LEU A 130 6.17 5.14 -9.94
CA LEU A 130 5.12 6.15 -9.80
C LEU A 130 5.03 6.59 -8.34
N ILE A 131 5.05 7.90 -8.10
CA ILE A 131 5.09 8.47 -6.76
C ILE A 131 3.97 9.48 -6.59
N PHE A 132 3.11 9.26 -5.60
CA PHE A 132 2.21 10.25 -5.02
C PHE A 132 2.81 10.67 -3.69
N SER A 133 3.30 11.88 -3.60
CA SER A 133 3.86 12.44 -2.38
C SER A 133 3.33 13.84 -2.19
N ASP A 134 2.76 14.08 -1.01
CA ASP A 134 2.22 15.39 -0.63
C ASP A 134 2.39 15.60 0.89
N PRO A 135 3.46 16.30 1.32
CA PRO A 135 3.69 16.60 2.74
C PRO A 135 2.67 17.56 3.38
N ASP A 136 1.81 18.18 2.59
CA ASP A 136 0.75 19.05 3.10
C ASP A 136 -0.52 18.25 3.47
N CYS A 137 -0.61 16.98 3.06
CA CYS A 137 -1.65 16.06 3.54
C CYS A 137 -1.43 15.70 5.02
N CYS A 138 -2.50 15.55 5.78
CA CYS A 138 -2.40 15.22 7.21
C CYS A 138 -2.00 13.74 7.43
N SER A 139 -2.23 12.87 6.44
CA SER A 139 -1.94 11.43 6.50
C SER A 139 -1.82 10.81 5.11
N THR A 140 -1.17 9.64 5.03
CA THR A 140 -1.15 8.81 3.82
C THR A 140 -2.55 8.28 3.48
N ALA A 141 -3.38 8.01 4.47
CA ALA A 141 -4.78 7.61 4.26
C ALA A 141 -5.60 8.72 3.58
N GLN A 142 -5.40 9.99 3.95
CA GLN A 142 -6.00 11.12 3.24
C GLN A 142 -5.50 11.20 1.80
N LEU A 143 -4.20 11.12 1.59
CA LEU A 143 -3.61 11.18 0.25
C LEU A 143 -4.12 10.03 -0.63
N LEU A 144 -4.24 8.82 -0.07
CA LEU A 144 -4.85 7.68 -0.77
C LEU A 144 -6.30 7.97 -1.17
N TYR A 145 -7.10 8.55 -0.26
CA TYR A 145 -8.46 8.96 -0.60
C TYR A 145 -8.48 9.93 -1.78
N ASP A 146 -7.62 10.94 -1.79
CA ASP A 146 -7.52 11.90 -2.89
C ASP A 146 -7.11 11.22 -4.21
N VAL A 147 -6.19 10.25 -4.16
CA VAL A 147 -5.81 9.44 -5.33
C VAL A 147 -7.00 8.62 -5.84
N ILE A 148 -7.81 8.02 -4.97
CA ILE A 148 -9.03 7.28 -5.34
C ILE A 148 -10.05 8.19 -6.04
N ILE A 149 -10.22 9.42 -5.53
CA ILE A 149 -11.10 10.44 -6.16
C ILE A 149 -10.56 10.83 -7.54
N ASP A 150 -9.26 11.11 -7.65
CA ASP A 150 -8.61 11.48 -8.92
C ASP A 150 -8.64 10.34 -9.96
N MET A 151 -8.69 9.08 -9.52
CA MET A 151 -8.95 7.92 -10.39
C MET A 151 -10.43 7.79 -10.81
N GLU A 152 -11.31 8.68 -10.33
CA GLU A 152 -12.78 8.60 -10.55
C GLU A 152 -13.39 7.29 -10.01
N MET A 153 -12.86 6.80 -8.87
CA MET A 153 -13.30 5.55 -8.23
C MET A 153 -14.05 5.77 -6.91
N SER A 154 -14.53 6.98 -6.63
CA SER A 154 -15.27 7.31 -5.41
C SER A 154 -16.47 6.40 -5.16
N ASN A 155 -17.14 5.94 -6.21
CA ASN A 155 -18.27 5.02 -6.14
C ASN A 155 -17.88 3.57 -5.72
N LYS A 156 -16.59 3.29 -5.59
CA LYS A 156 -16.05 2.00 -5.09
C LYS A 156 -15.78 2.01 -3.59
N ILE A 157 -15.81 3.19 -2.97
CA ILE A 157 -15.62 3.32 -1.52
C ILE A 157 -16.88 2.78 -0.83
N ASN A 158 -16.71 1.67 -0.13
CA ASN A 158 -17.72 1.06 0.73
C ASN A 158 -17.39 1.33 2.21
N GLN A 159 -18.18 0.75 3.13
CA GLN A 159 -17.98 0.92 4.56
C GLN A 159 -16.60 0.45 5.02
N ASP A 160 -16.12 -0.71 4.58
CA ASP A 160 -14.84 -1.29 4.98
C ASP A 160 -13.67 -0.37 4.62
N ILE A 161 -13.69 0.18 3.39
CA ILE A 161 -12.67 1.14 2.92
C ILE A 161 -12.73 2.42 3.74
N ALA A 162 -13.95 2.94 3.99
CA ALA A 162 -14.13 4.17 4.75
C ALA A 162 -13.66 4.02 6.21
N GLU A 163 -13.95 2.90 6.87
CA GLU A 163 -13.50 2.60 8.23
C GLU A 163 -11.96 2.57 8.30
N CYS A 164 -11.28 1.98 7.31
CA CYS A 164 -9.82 1.97 7.26
C CYS A 164 -9.22 3.36 7.03
N ILE A 165 -9.83 4.19 6.17
CA ILE A 165 -9.33 5.56 5.91
C ILE A 165 -9.49 6.45 7.15
N TYR A 166 -10.48 6.18 8.01
CA TYR A 166 -10.85 7.04 9.13
C TYR A 166 -10.07 6.76 10.42
N VAL A 167 -9.21 5.73 10.47
CA VAL A 167 -8.33 5.40 11.60
C VAL A 167 -7.23 6.43 11.77
#